data_154d6e96bf9e3553f2944b7ddb6cc54b
#
_entry.id   154d6e96bf9e3553f2944b7ddb6cc54b
#
_cell.length_a   1.000
_cell.length_b   1.000
_cell.length_c   1.000
_cell.angle_alpha   90.00
_cell.angle_beta   90.00
_cell.angle_gamma   90.00
#
_symmetry.space_group_name_H-M   'P 1'
#
loop_
_entity.id
_entity.type
_entity.pdbx_description
1 polymer ?
#
loop_
_entity_poly.entity_id
_entity_poly.type
_entity_poly.pdbx_seq_one_letter_code
_entity_poly.pdbx_strand_id
1 'polypeptide(L)'
;MKNKLVQSVKATISSIIVALLITGMMLLGIKLFFGREIDNIFTLANKVSIATNNQGEQAAPVISTDNENEKTTIKNYPEYGTQYATIEIDKIGVNLPVYYGDTLEILKKGVGHSSGSYFPGEGGSIIYMGHNSKKMFRRFSELQKGNEIKVKTSYGEYTYKIYDMQLIKETETDKLPIQKDKEILMIYTCYPFNNVGYATQRYVVYAELEK
;
A
#
# COMPACT_ATOMS: atom_id res chain seq x y z
N MET A 1 10.09 23.10 -64.25
CA MET A 1 10.76 22.86 -62.95
C MET A 1 9.96 23.41 -61.75
N LYS A 2 9.44 24.64 -61.77
CA LYS A 2 8.69 25.27 -60.66
C LYS A 2 7.47 24.45 -60.14
N ASN A 3 6.67 23.85 -61.02
CA ASN A 3 5.47 23.11 -60.58
C ASN A 3 5.76 21.80 -59.81
N LYS A 4 6.87 21.12 -60.14
CA LYS A 4 7.26 19.90 -59.37
C LYS A 4 7.76 20.26 -57.98
N LEU A 5 8.48 21.39 -57.83
CA LEU A 5 8.94 21.86 -56.53
C LEU A 5 7.77 22.26 -55.62
N VAL A 6 6.77 22.97 -56.15
CA VAL A 6 5.56 23.36 -55.39
C VAL A 6 4.73 22.15 -54.97
N GLN A 7 4.60 21.13 -55.82
CA GLN A 7 3.90 19.89 -55.46
C GLN A 7 4.65 19.11 -54.39
N SER A 8 5.97 19.03 -54.42
CA SER A 8 6.80 18.39 -53.43
C SER A 8 6.66 19.10 -52.06
N VAL A 9 6.73 20.44 -52.04
CA VAL A 9 6.56 21.23 -50.80
C VAL A 9 5.16 21.08 -50.22
N LYS A 10 4.10 21.05 -51.04
CA LYS A 10 2.72 20.79 -50.55
C LYS A 10 2.56 19.40 -49.98
N ALA A 11 3.17 18.38 -50.59
CA ALA A 11 3.14 17.01 -50.07
C ALA A 11 3.84 16.88 -48.71
N THR A 12 5.01 17.51 -48.53
CA THR A 12 5.72 17.49 -47.25
C THR A 12 4.98 18.24 -46.15
N ILE A 13 4.38 19.39 -46.45
CA ILE A 13 3.55 20.14 -45.48
C ILE A 13 2.33 19.35 -45.08
N SER A 14 1.64 18.71 -46.05
CA SER A 14 0.48 17.84 -45.75
C SER A 14 0.87 16.69 -44.85
N SER A 15 2.01 16.04 -45.09
CA SER A 15 2.52 14.94 -44.28
C SER A 15 2.82 15.37 -42.86
N ILE A 16 3.39 16.55 -42.65
CA ILE A 16 3.67 17.12 -41.32
C ILE A 16 2.36 17.41 -40.56
N ILE A 17 1.38 18.01 -41.25
CA ILE A 17 0.08 18.31 -40.62
C ILE A 17 -0.62 17.01 -40.18
N VAL A 18 -0.63 15.96 -41.00
CA VAL A 18 -1.21 14.67 -40.64
C VAL A 18 -0.50 14.04 -39.46
N ALA A 19 0.84 14.09 -39.42
CA ALA A 19 1.61 13.59 -38.28
C ALA A 19 1.26 14.34 -36.99
N LEU A 20 1.14 15.66 -37.01
CA LEU A 20 0.75 16.47 -35.88
C LEU A 20 -0.69 16.16 -35.38
N LEU A 21 -1.63 15.91 -36.29
CA LEU A 21 -3.00 15.52 -35.93
C LEU A 21 -3.04 14.15 -35.28
N ILE A 22 -2.28 13.17 -35.80
CA ILE A 22 -2.21 11.83 -35.19
C ILE A 22 -1.59 11.91 -33.80
N THR A 23 -0.51 12.68 -33.62
CA THR A 23 0.14 12.87 -32.33
C THR A 23 -0.79 13.56 -31.34
N GLY A 24 -1.50 14.60 -31.77
CA GLY A 24 -2.49 15.31 -30.95
C GLY A 24 -3.64 14.40 -30.51
N MET A 25 -4.14 13.56 -31.44
CA MET A 25 -5.23 12.58 -31.13
C MET A 25 -4.74 11.50 -30.16
N MET A 26 -3.50 11.04 -30.31
CA MET A 26 -2.89 10.07 -29.38
C MET A 26 -2.72 10.66 -27.98
N LEU A 27 -2.23 11.90 -27.86
CA LEU A 27 -2.12 12.59 -26.56
C LEU A 27 -3.48 12.85 -25.92
N LEU A 28 -4.50 13.20 -26.72
CA LEU A 28 -5.87 13.35 -26.24
C LEU A 28 -6.43 12.02 -25.75
N GLY A 29 -6.19 10.93 -26.47
CA GLY A 29 -6.58 9.57 -26.07
C GLY A 29 -5.94 9.14 -24.75
N ILE A 30 -4.65 9.41 -24.58
CA ILE A 30 -3.94 9.16 -23.33
C ILE A 30 -4.55 9.97 -22.18
N LYS A 31 -4.86 11.25 -22.40
CA LYS A 31 -5.47 12.11 -21.38
C LYS A 31 -6.88 11.66 -21.00
N LEU A 32 -7.68 11.20 -21.97
CA LEU A 32 -9.05 10.71 -21.70
C LEU A 32 -9.06 9.34 -21.00
N PHE A 33 -8.12 8.45 -21.32
CA PHE A 33 -8.04 7.11 -20.74
C PHE A 33 -7.31 7.06 -19.40
N PHE A 34 -6.22 7.82 -19.25
CA PHE A 34 -5.35 7.82 -18.08
C PHE A 34 -5.34 9.14 -17.31
N GLY A 35 -6.19 10.10 -17.64
CA GLY A 35 -6.18 11.44 -17.05
C GLY A 35 -6.31 11.42 -15.52
N ARG A 36 -7.16 10.54 -14.98
CA ARG A 36 -7.33 10.38 -13.52
C ARG A 36 -6.10 9.81 -12.84
N GLU A 37 -5.39 8.91 -13.49
CA GLU A 37 -4.16 8.30 -12.98
C GLU A 37 -2.99 9.29 -13.03
N ILE A 38 -2.90 10.08 -14.11
CA ILE A 38 -1.86 11.10 -14.30
C ILE A 38 -2.04 12.24 -13.29
N ASP A 39 -3.26 12.69 -13.03
CA ASP A 39 -3.57 13.74 -12.06
C ASP A 39 -3.23 13.27 -10.62
N ASN A 40 -3.44 12.00 -10.31
CA ASN A 40 -3.05 11.41 -9.03
C ASN A 40 -1.52 11.37 -8.87
N ILE A 41 -0.79 10.99 -9.92
CA ILE A 41 0.68 10.98 -9.91
C ILE A 41 1.24 12.41 -9.77
N PHE A 42 0.65 13.39 -10.46
CA PHE A 42 1.06 14.80 -10.35
C PHE A 42 0.78 15.38 -8.96
N THR A 43 -0.33 15.00 -8.34
CA THR A 43 -0.69 15.41 -6.98
C THR A 43 0.27 14.81 -5.95
N LEU A 44 0.66 13.55 -6.14
CA LEU A 44 1.68 12.88 -5.33
C LEU A 44 3.07 13.50 -5.51
N ALA A 45 3.48 13.80 -6.75
CA ALA A 45 4.75 14.44 -7.04
C ALA A 45 4.86 15.85 -6.44
N ASN A 46 3.79 16.64 -6.46
CA ASN A 46 3.74 17.94 -5.80
C ASN A 46 3.77 17.85 -4.26
N LYS A 47 3.12 16.85 -3.66
CA LYS A 47 3.24 16.59 -2.22
C LYS A 47 4.67 16.21 -1.80
N VAL A 48 5.35 15.39 -2.61
CA VAL A 48 6.76 15.02 -2.38
C VAL A 48 7.68 16.25 -2.50
N SER A 49 7.46 17.13 -3.46
CA SER A 49 8.29 18.35 -3.64
C SER A 49 8.14 19.36 -2.51
N ILE A 50 6.99 19.40 -1.82
CA ILE A 50 6.77 20.27 -0.65
C ILE A 50 7.44 19.66 0.61
N ALA A 51 7.52 18.32 0.71
CA ALA A 51 8.13 17.63 1.82
C ALA A 51 9.67 17.72 1.86
N THR A 52 10.33 17.88 0.70
CA THR A 52 11.80 17.97 0.62
C THR A 52 12.39 19.31 1.07
N ASN A 53 11.58 20.34 1.34
CA ASN A 53 12.07 21.65 1.78
C ASN A 53 12.09 21.86 3.29
N ASN A 54 11.65 20.90 4.10
CA ASN A 54 11.70 20.97 5.57
C ASN A 54 12.61 19.87 6.13
N GLN A 55 13.92 20.04 6.03
CA GLN A 55 14.88 19.32 6.87
C GLN A 55 14.82 19.93 8.28
N GLY A 56 14.17 19.24 9.19
CA GLY A 56 14.17 19.57 10.61
C GLY A 56 13.41 18.50 11.38
N GLU A 57 14.12 17.77 12.23
CA GLU A 57 13.66 16.90 13.31
C GLU A 57 12.55 15.90 13.00
N GLN A 58 12.89 14.62 12.97
CA GLN A 58 11.96 13.49 13.05
C GLN A 58 11.23 13.54 14.40
N ALA A 59 10.12 14.25 14.46
CA ALA A 59 9.20 14.15 15.57
C ALA A 59 8.41 12.83 15.46
N ALA A 60 8.45 12.01 16.52
CA ALA A 60 7.59 10.86 16.66
C ALA A 60 6.12 11.27 16.48
N PRO A 61 5.24 10.41 15.91
CA PRO A 61 3.82 10.70 15.79
C PRO A 61 3.23 11.06 17.16
N VAL A 62 2.55 12.20 17.26
CA VAL A 62 1.93 12.68 18.50
C VAL A 62 0.42 12.46 18.40
N ILE A 63 -0.14 11.77 19.39
CA ILE A 63 -1.59 11.65 19.57
C ILE A 63 -2.10 12.90 20.26
N SER A 64 -3.15 13.53 19.73
CA SER A 64 -4.00 14.46 20.45
C SER A 64 -5.35 13.79 20.71
N THR A 65 -5.69 13.61 21.96
CA THR A 65 -7.06 13.27 22.40
C THR A 65 -7.83 14.58 22.52
N ASP A 66 -8.66 14.89 21.53
CA ASP A 66 -9.70 15.89 21.69
C ASP A 66 -10.91 15.17 22.29
N ASN A 67 -11.33 15.63 23.49
CA ASN A 67 -12.47 15.10 24.21
C ASN A 67 -13.76 15.19 23.37
N GLU A 68 -14.47 14.10 23.31
CA GLU A 68 -15.80 13.73 22.84
C GLU A 68 -15.79 12.84 21.59
N ASN A 69 -15.85 11.52 21.86
CA ASN A 69 -15.80 10.37 20.95
C ASN A 69 -14.39 10.01 20.49
N GLU A 70 -13.76 9.11 21.26
CA GLU A 70 -12.48 8.41 21.05
C GLU A 70 -12.15 8.08 19.58
N LYS A 71 -11.79 9.07 18.79
CA LYS A 71 -11.19 8.86 17.49
C LYS A 71 -9.74 9.33 17.56
N THR A 72 -8.85 8.40 17.76
CA THR A 72 -7.41 8.68 17.71
C THR A 72 -7.07 9.27 16.34
N THR A 73 -6.63 10.52 16.33
CA THR A 73 -6.17 11.17 15.10
C THR A 73 -4.66 11.20 15.10
N ILE A 74 -4.04 10.49 14.16
CA ILE A 74 -2.60 10.51 13.96
C ILE A 74 -2.23 11.86 13.33
N LYS A 75 -1.49 12.70 14.04
CA LYS A 75 -1.08 14.03 13.52
C LYS A 75 0.00 13.96 12.47
N ASN A 76 0.96 13.03 12.64
CA ASN A 76 2.08 12.85 11.74
C ASN A 76 2.09 11.40 11.27
N TYR A 77 1.69 11.16 10.03
CA TYR A 77 1.80 9.84 9.42
C TYR A 77 3.26 9.50 9.17
N PRO A 78 3.65 8.21 9.33
CA PRO A 78 5.01 7.78 9.00
C PRO A 78 5.33 8.02 7.52
N GLU A 79 6.58 8.36 7.25
CA GLU A 79 7.05 8.47 5.87
C GLU A 79 7.12 7.08 5.21
N TYR A 80 6.84 7.04 3.89
CA TYR A 80 6.94 5.81 3.12
C TYR A 80 8.34 5.20 3.21
N GLY A 81 8.41 3.89 3.51
CA GLY A 81 9.65 3.16 3.68
C GLY A 81 10.25 3.21 5.07
N THR A 82 9.65 3.94 6.03
CA THR A 82 10.11 4.01 7.42
C THR A 82 9.45 2.95 8.30
N GLN A 83 10.16 2.48 9.31
CA GLN A 83 9.60 1.66 10.38
C GLN A 83 8.76 2.55 11.31
N TYR A 84 7.52 2.14 11.60
CA TYR A 84 6.64 2.88 12.51
C TYR A 84 6.01 2.02 13.60
N ALA A 85 6.10 0.70 13.46
CA ALA A 85 5.50 -0.24 14.41
C ALA A 85 6.34 -1.52 14.56
N THR A 86 5.94 -2.34 15.52
CA THR A 86 6.39 -3.72 15.68
C THR A 86 5.16 -4.61 15.82
N ILE A 87 5.15 -5.75 15.16
CA ILE A 87 4.12 -6.77 15.29
C ILE A 87 4.63 -7.96 16.10
N GLU A 88 3.86 -8.39 17.09
CA GLU A 88 4.14 -9.54 17.94
C GLU A 88 3.01 -10.56 17.84
N ILE A 89 3.36 -11.84 17.62
CA ILE A 89 2.42 -12.96 17.59
C ILE A 89 3.05 -14.09 18.41
N ASP A 90 2.78 -14.09 19.72
CA ASP A 90 3.43 -14.96 20.69
C ASP A 90 3.26 -16.44 20.35
N LYS A 91 2.08 -16.84 19.88
CA LYS A 91 1.75 -18.23 19.49
C LYS A 91 2.75 -18.86 18.53
N ILE A 92 3.33 -18.07 17.65
CA ILE A 92 4.26 -18.54 16.63
C ILE A 92 5.66 -17.91 16.75
N GLY A 93 5.91 -17.15 17.81
CA GLY A 93 7.20 -16.51 18.11
C GLY A 93 7.59 -15.44 17.09
N VAL A 94 6.62 -14.72 16.56
CA VAL A 94 6.87 -13.58 15.65
C VAL A 94 7.04 -12.31 16.47
N ASN A 95 8.13 -11.60 16.21
CA ASN A 95 8.38 -10.23 16.69
C ASN A 95 9.17 -9.52 15.56
N LEU A 96 8.49 -8.68 14.79
CA LEU A 96 9.01 -8.12 13.54
C LEU A 96 8.70 -6.63 13.42
N PRO A 97 9.63 -5.84 12.83
CA PRO A 97 9.37 -4.45 12.49
C PRO A 97 8.32 -4.35 11.38
N VAL A 98 7.47 -3.33 11.47
CA VAL A 98 6.48 -2.98 10.45
C VAL A 98 6.89 -1.66 9.79
N TYR A 99 6.98 -1.69 8.47
CA TYR A 99 7.35 -0.54 7.64
C TYR A 99 6.15 -0.06 6.83
N TYR A 100 6.00 1.25 6.71
CA TYR A 100 4.98 1.81 5.83
C TYR A 100 5.40 1.66 4.37
N GLY A 101 4.65 0.88 3.60
CA GLY A 101 4.90 0.54 2.20
C GLY A 101 4.96 -0.98 1.96
N ASP A 102 4.98 -1.36 0.70
CA ASP A 102 4.80 -2.74 0.24
C ASP A 102 5.79 -3.18 -0.86
N THR A 103 6.86 -2.41 -1.07
CA THR A 103 7.89 -2.78 -2.05
C THR A 103 8.72 -3.99 -1.60
N LEU A 104 9.31 -4.71 -2.56
CA LEU A 104 10.18 -5.84 -2.26
C LEU A 104 11.34 -5.47 -1.32
N GLU A 105 11.87 -4.25 -1.43
CA GLU A 105 12.95 -3.77 -0.55
C GLU A 105 12.47 -3.59 0.90
N ILE A 106 11.23 -3.15 1.09
CA ILE A 106 10.60 -3.06 2.41
C ILE A 106 10.36 -4.46 2.97
N LEU A 107 9.79 -5.36 2.17
CA LEU A 107 9.48 -6.74 2.59
C LEU A 107 10.73 -7.56 2.94
N LYS A 108 11.90 -7.21 2.44
CA LYS A 108 13.18 -7.80 2.88
C LYS A 108 13.57 -7.40 4.31
N LYS A 109 13.14 -6.21 4.76
CA LYS A 109 13.47 -5.67 6.09
C LYS A 109 12.51 -6.16 7.17
N GLY A 110 11.22 -6.35 6.84
CA GLY A 110 10.19 -6.71 7.80
C GLY A 110 8.82 -6.86 7.17
N VAL A 111 7.81 -6.59 7.97
CA VAL A 111 6.41 -6.58 7.53
C VAL A 111 6.12 -5.28 6.82
N GLY A 112 5.49 -5.36 5.66
CA GLY A 112 5.01 -4.20 4.91
C GLY A 112 3.59 -3.83 5.31
N HIS A 113 3.29 -2.54 5.32
CA HIS A 113 1.96 -1.99 5.47
C HIS A 113 1.50 -1.39 4.14
N SER A 114 0.38 -1.86 3.61
CA SER A 114 -0.18 -1.37 2.34
C SER A 114 -0.53 0.10 2.41
N SER A 115 0.05 0.91 1.52
CA SER A 115 -0.09 2.36 1.52
C SER A 115 -1.53 2.87 1.30
N GLY A 116 -2.44 2.00 0.86
CA GLY A 116 -3.86 2.33 0.69
C GLY A 116 -4.73 1.97 1.89
N SER A 117 -4.18 1.38 2.97
CA SER A 117 -4.93 0.95 4.14
C SER A 117 -4.76 1.89 5.34
N TYR A 118 -5.63 1.75 6.36
CA TYR A 118 -5.62 2.56 7.57
C TYR A 118 -4.50 2.15 8.51
N PHE A 119 -4.14 3.03 9.45
CA PHE A 119 -3.19 2.75 10.52
C PHE A 119 -3.90 2.25 11.79
N PRO A 120 -3.17 1.50 12.66
CA PRO A 120 -3.71 1.10 13.98
C PRO A 120 -4.27 2.30 14.75
N GLY A 121 -5.51 2.17 15.25
CA GLY A 121 -6.23 3.22 15.98
C GLY A 121 -7.07 4.16 15.11
N GLU A 122 -7.06 4.04 13.78
CA GLU A 122 -7.88 4.86 12.90
C GLU A 122 -9.30 4.32 12.66
N GLY A 123 -9.59 3.11 13.13
CA GLY A 123 -10.93 2.50 13.04
C GLY A 123 -11.28 1.92 11.67
N GLY A 124 -10.31 1.62 10.84
CA GLY A 124 -10.51 1.07 9.49
C GLY A 124 -9.72 -0.20 9.21
N SER A 125 -9.72 -0.64 7.97
CA SER A 125 -8.99 -1.82 7.51
C SER A 125 -7.49 -1.55 7.43
N ILE A 126 -6.70 -2.36 8.14
CA ILE A 126 -5.23 -2.35 8.13
C ILE A 126 -4.78 -3.58 7.35
N ILE A 127 -3.90 -3.40 6.37
CA ILE A 127 -3.39 -4.51 5.56
C ILE A 127 -1.88 -4.61 5.71
N TYR A 128 -1.43 -5.72 6.30
CA TYR A 128 -0.03 -6.08 6.42
C TYR A 128 0.34 -7.24 5.52
N MET A 129 1.59 -7.27 5.09
CA MET A 129 2.11 -8.36 4.27
C MET A 129 3.54 -8.72 4.64
N GLY A 130 3.90 -9.97 4.45
CA GLY A 130 5.25 -10.45 4.70
C GLY A 130 5.54 -11.77 4.03
N HIS A 131 6.82 -12.13 3.95
CA HIS A 131 7.24 -13.37 3.32
C HIS A 131 6.84 -14.61 4.12
N ASN A 132 6.61 -15.74 3.42
CA ASN A 132 6.40 -17.07 4.03
C ASN A 132 7.73 -17.74 4.46
N SER A 133 8.69 -16.95 4.94
CA SER A 133 9.99 -17.46 5.40
C SER A 133 9.96 -17.92 6.86
N LYS A 134 10.96 -18.72 7.28
CA LYS A 134 11.09 -19.18 8.69
C LYS A 134 11.20 -18.03 9.68
N LYS A 135 11.73 -16.89 9.25
CA LYS A 135 11.92 -15.69 10.08
C LYS A 135 10.65 -14.83 10.17
N MET A 136 9.64 -15.11 9.33
CA MET A 136 8.42 -14.30 9.24
C MET A 136 7.17 -15.18 9.41
N PHE A 137 6.38 -15.37 8.36
CA PHE A 137 5.01 -15.89 8.44
C PHE A 137 4.84 -17.36 8.03
N ARG A 138 5.92 -18.15 7.92
CA ARG A 138 5.84 -19.57 7.56
C ARG A 138 4.96 -20.39 8.51
N ARG A 139 4.90 -19.99 9.78
CA ARG A 139 4.13 -20.69 10.83
C ARG A 139 2.68 -20.21 10.96
N PHE A 140 2.17 -19.44 10.00
CA PHE A 140 0.77 -18.97 10.01
C PHE A 140 -0.26 -20.10 10.05
N SER A 141 0.08 -21.30 9.53
CA SER A 141 -0.76 -22.50 9.66
C SER A 141 -0.98 -22.99 11.11
N GLU A 142 -0.18 -22.54 12.06
CA GLU A 142 -0.31 -22.89 13.48
C GLU A 142 -1.22 -21.94 14.26
N LEU A 143 -1.65 -20.84 13.61
CA LEU A 143 -2.59 -19.88 14.19
C LEU A 143 -4.00 -20.46 14.26
N GLN A 144 -4.77 -20.01 15.23
CA GLN A 144 -6.14 -20.39 15.46
C GLN A 144 -7.00 -19.17 15.78
N LYS A 145 -8.31 -19.27 15.55
CA LYS A 145 -9.25 -18.25 16.01
C LYS A 145 -9.12 -18.06 17.51
N GLY A 146 -9.11 -16.80 17.94
CA GLY A 146 -8.87 -16.42 19.34
C GLY A 146 -7.41 -16.16 19.71
N ASN A 147 -6.42 -16.47 18.84
CA ASN A 147 -5.05 -16.04 19.09
C ASN A 147 -4.93 -14.53 18.93
N GLU A 148 -4.00 -13.93 19.68
CA GLU A 148 -3.77 -12.48 19.70
C GLU A 148 -2.61 -12.08 18.80
N ILE A 149 -2.75 -10.90 18.22
CA ILE A 149 -1.73 -10.20 17.47
C ILE A 149 -1.59 -8.82 18.09
N LYS A 150 -0.40 -8.47 18.56
CA LYS A 150 -0.11 -7.16 19.16
C LYS A 150 0.64 -6.30 18.15
N VAL A 151 0.21 -5.06 18.00
CA VAL A 151 0.89 -4.05 17.18
C VAL A 151 1.25 -2.89 18.09
N LYS A 152 2.56 -2.66 18.24
CA LYS A 152 3.12 -1.56 19.03
C LYS A 152 3.61 -0.47 18.10
N THR A 153 3.06 0.70 18.24
CA THR A 153 3.44 1.91 17.50
C THR A 153 4.07 2.92 18.45
N SER A 154 4.63 4.01 17.91
CA SER A 154 5.10 5.13 18.76
C SER A 154 3.95 5.91 19.43
N TYR A 155 2.71 5.69 19.00
CA TYR A 155 1.51 6.41 19.48
C TYR A 155 0.49 5.52 20.20
N GLY A 156 0.71 4.21 20.32
CA GLY A 156 -0.16 3.30 21.06
C GLY A 156 0.15 1.84 20.86
N GLU A 157 -0.45 0.99 21.70
CA GLU A 157 -0.41 -0.47 21.58
C GLU A 157 -1.82 -0.97 21.29
N TYR A 158 -1.93 -1.89 20.33
CA TYR A 158 -3.19 -2.40 19.84
C TYR A 158 -3.15 -3.92 19.84
N THR A 159 -4.16 -4.55 20.44
CA THR A 159 -4.31 -6.00 20.48
C THR A 159 -5.47 -6.40 19.57
N TYR A 160 -5.19 -7.28 18.63
CA TYR A 160 -6.18 -7.81 17.69
C TYR A 160 -6.38 -9.28 17.94
N LYS A 161 -7.64 -9.74 17.94
CA LYS A 161 -8.01 -11.14 18.11
C LYS A 161 -8.41 -11.75 16.78
N ILE A 162 -7.77 -12.87 16.43
CA ILE A 162 -8.03 -13.58 15.18
C ILE A 162 -9.45 -14.15 15.19
N TYR A 163 -10.26 -13.76 14.21
CA TYR A 163 -11.62 -14.28 14.05
C TYR A 163 -11.77 -15.17 12.81
N ASP A 164 -10.92 -15.01 11.80
CA ASP A 164 -10.96 -15.83 10.58
C ASP A 164 -9.59 -15.97 9.90
N MET A 165 -9.46 -17.03 9.10
CA MET A 165 -8.29 -17.29 8.26
C MET A 165 -8.77 -17.88 6.94
N GLN A 166 -8.26 -17.40 5.82
CA GLN A 166 -8.67 -17.85 4.50
C GLN A 166 -7.48 -18.08 3.57
N LEU A 167 -7.64 -19.05 2.68
CA LEU A 167 -6.77 -19.24 1.55
C LEU A 167 -7.44 -18.63 0.33
N ILE A 168 -6.83 -17.60 -0.25
CA ILE A 168 -7.37 -16.87 -1.40
C ILE A 168 -6.39 -16.92 -2.59
N LYS A 169 -6.88 -16.69 -3.81
CA LYS A 169 -6.00 -16.45 -4.96
C LYS A 169 -5.42 -15.04 -4.86
N GLU A 170 -4.25 -14.82 -5.43
CA GLU A 170 -3.62 -13.50 -5.45
C GLU A 170 -4.46 -12.43 -6.19
N THR A 171 -5.38 -12.87 -7.06
CA THR A 171 -6.28 -12.01 -7.82
C THR A 171 -7.58 -11.66 -7.08
N GLU A 172 -7.87 -12.31 -5.96
CA GLU A 172 -9.08 -12.10 -5.15
C GLU A 172 -8.87 -10.95 -4.15
N THR A 173 -8.63 -9.74 -4.67
CA THR A 173 -8.39 -8.53 -3.87
C THR A 173 -9.63 -8.06 -3.10
N ASP A 174 -10.83 -8.46 -3.52
CA ASP A 174 -12.10 -8.26 -2.82
C ASP A 174 -12.14 -8.90 -1.42
N LYS A 175 -11.26 -9.88 -1.17
CA LYS A 175 -11.08 -10.50 0.16
C LYS A 175 -10.27 -9.65 1.15
N LEU A 176 -9.69 -8.55 0.68
CA LEU A 176 -8.96 -7.57 1.48
C LEU A 176 -9.64 -6.18 1.37
N PRO A 177 -10.91 -6.04 1.78
CA PRO A 177 -11.65 -4.82 1.57
C PRO A 177 -11.09 -3.66 2.40
N ILE A 178 -10.98 -2.49 1.79
CA ILE A 178 -10.70 -1.24 2.50
C ILE A 178 -12.02 -0.63 2.94
N GLN A 179 -12.27 -0.60 4.24
CA GLN A 179 -13.50 -0.09 4.85
C GLN A 179 -13.17 0.65 6.16
N LYS A 180 -14.13 1.42 6.68
CA LYS A 180 -13.99 2.23 7.90
C LYS A 180 -15.11 1.97 8.91
N ASP A 181 -15.83 0.86 8.79
CA ASP A 181 -16.94 0.53 9.69
C ASP A 181 -16.44 -0.01 11.03
N LYS A 182 -15.34 -0.76 10.99
CA LYS A 182 -14.63 -1.27 12.17
C LYS A 182 -13.15 -1.47 11.88
N GLU A 183 -12.34 -1.46 12.92
CA GLU A 183 -10.92 -1.72 12.80
C GLU A 183 -10.64 -3.21 12.65
N ILE A 184 -10.08 -3.59 11.51
CA ILE A 184 -9.71 -4.97 11.17
C ILE A 184 -8.25 -4.97 10.71
N LEU A 185 -7.45 -5.83 11.32
CA LEU A 185 -6.11 -6.14 10.85
C LEU A 185 -6.15 -7.37 9.95
N MET A 186 -5.76 -7.22 8.72
CA MET A 186 -5.59 -8.29 7.74
C MET A 186 -4.11 -8.49 7.46
N ILE A 187 -3.61 -9.71 7.69
CA ILE A 187 -2.21 -10.04 7.43
C ILE A 187 -2.14 -11.17 6.44
N TYR A 188 -1.38 -11.01 5.36
CA TYR A 188 -1.24 -12.09 4.40
C TYR A 188 0.22 -12.43 4.06
N THR A 189 0.40 -13.66 3.62
CA THR A 189 1.66 -14.18 3.13
C THR A 189 1.43 -15.12 1.94
N CYS A 190 2.50 -15.42 1.20
CA CYS A 190 2.44 -16.37 0.10
C CYS A 190 2.12 -17.80 0.58
N TYR A 191 1.34 -18.53 -0.20
CA TYR A 191 1.01 -19.93 0.04
C TYR A 191 1.24 -20.76 -1.24
N PRO A 192 1.70 -22.04 -1.13
CA PRO A 192 1.97 -22.80 0.08
C PRO A 192 3.25 -22.37 0.82
N PHE A 193 3.28 -22.61 2.16
CA PHE A 193 4.38 -22.15 3.04
C PHE A 193 5.75 -22.76 2.75
N ASN A 194 5.81 -23.89 2.06
CA ASN A 194 7.04 -24.60 1.69
C ASN A 194 7.44 -24.40 0.22
N ASN A 195 6.72 -23.54 -0.50
CA ASN A 195 7.01 -23.28 -1.90
C ASN A 195 8.25 -22.39 -2.06
N VAL A 196 9.06 -22.72 -3.08
CA VAL A 196 10.18 -21.89 -3.55
C VAL A 196 9.81 -21.39 -4.93
N GLY A 197 9.65 -20.08 -5.08
CA GLY A 197 9.27 -19.46 -6.34
C GLY A 197 7.94 -18.72 -6.28
N TYR A 198 7.30 -18.57 -7.44
CA TYR A 198 6.04 -17.83 -7.57
C TYR A 198 4.88 -18.59 -6.92
N ALA A 199 4.11 -17.88 -6.11
CA ALA A 199 2.94 -18.40 -5.41
C ALA A 199 1.67 -17.68 -5.89
N THR A 200 0.69 -18.46 -6.35
CA THR A 200 -0.59 -17.95 -6.87
C THR A 200 -1.65 -17.75 -5.80
N GLN A 201 -1.37 -18.18 -4.58
CA GLN A 201 -2.29 -18.08 -3.45
C GLN A 201 -1.69 -17.29 -2.30
N ARG A 202 -2.58 -16.75 -1.46
CA ARG A 202 -2.24 -16.01 -0.25
C ARG A 202 -2.99 -16.64 0.94
N TYR A 203 -2.29 -16.83 2.04
CA TYR A 203 -2.89 -17.18 3.31
C TYR A 203 -3.13 -15.89 4.07
N VAL A 204 -4.39 -15.59 4.36
CA VAL A 204 -4.83 -14.36 5.01
C VAL A 204 -5.32 -14.66 6.41
N VAL A 205 -4.88 -13.89 7.39
CA VAL A 205 -5.36 -13.87 8.78
C VAL A 205 -6.13 -12.59 8.98
N TYR A 206 -7.35 -12.70 9.49
CA TYR A 206 -8.24 -11.59 9.82
C TYR A 206 -8.40 -11.49 11.33
N ALA A 207 -8.12 -10.31 11.89
CA ALA A 207 -8.23 -10.08 13.33
C ALA A 207 -8.93 -8.74 13.60
N GLU A 208 -9.76 -8.69 14.65
CA GLU A 208 -10.47 -7.48 15.09
C GLU A 208 -9.78 -6.88 16.30
N LEU A 209 -9.80 -5.55 16.41
CA LEU A 209 -9.30 -4.83 17.57
C LEU A 209 -10.09 -5.25 18.83
N GLU A 210 -9.38 -5.70 19.86
CA GLU A 210 -9.96 -5.90 21.18
C GLU A 210 -10.24 -4.54 21.84
N LYS A 211 -11.41 -4.42 22.47
CA LYS A 211 -11.86 -3.21 23.17
C LYS A 211 -11.28 -3.17 24.58
#